data_eec6b3c57e503f45fbe4b92c0c67d353
#
_entry.id   eec6b3c57e503f45fbe4b92c0c67d353
#
_cell.length_a   1.000
_cell.length_b   1.000
_cell.length_c   1.000
_cell.angle_alpha   90.00
_cell.angle_beta   90.00
_cell.angle_gamma   90.00
#
_symmetry.space_group_name_H-M   'P 1'
#
loop_
_entity.id
_entity.type
_entity.pdbx_description
1 polymer ?
#
loop_
_entity_poly.entity_id
_entity_poly.type
_entity_poly.pdbx_seq_one_letter_code
_entity_poly.pdbx_strand_id
1 'polypeptide(L)'
;MNKLKSYAASKRGRDTLLCFGIVIIAYIIVQAAIAGGGISSQIKGLLVPICAYVVMAISLNLTVGILGELSLGHAGFMSVGAFAGIVTTTCLADAIPLAPLRLAVAMVVAGLFAAIAGVIVGVPVLRLKGDYLAIVTLAFGEIIKNIVNVMYLGLDDAGLHFSLVNQNFQLGDGGKMIINGPIGVSGVTKLSTFTSGVVLILVTLFFVLNFVNSRTGRAVMAVRDNKIAADSIGISTSHYKLLAFVVSAAFAGMAGTLYAMNFSTVTAAKFDFNTSILVLVFVVLGGLGNIWGSIIAAALLTLLPELLRGLSNYRMLIYAILLIAMMLFNNSSFKVHLLEKRAMRQMEKAEKAGGKKEGA
;
A
#
# COMPACT_ATOMS: atom_id res chain seq x y z
N MET A 1 9.55 11.40 30.34
CA MET A 1 9.88 9.96 30.38
C MET A 1 8.71 9.09 30.85
N ASN A 2 7.95 9.46 31.87
CA ASN A 2 6.80 8.66 32.39
C ASN A 2 5.62 8.50 31.42
N LYS A 3 5.28 9.51 30.61
CA LYS A 3 4.20 9.40 29.60
C LYS A 3 4.51 8.41 28.48
N LEU A 4 5.78 8.29 28.06
CA LEU A 4 6.21 7.31 27.06
C LEU A 4 6.16 5.87 27.60
N LYS A 5 6.55 5.66 28.86
CA LYS A 5 6.44 4.35 29.53
C LYS A 5 4.98 3.92 29.73
N SER A 6 4.10 4.86 30.08
CA SER A 6 2.65 4.61 30.21
C SER A 6 2.01 4.29 28.85
N TYR A 7 2.40 4.99 27.78
CA TYR A 7 1.92 4.70 26.41
C TYR A 7 2.39 3.33 25.91
N ALA A 8 3.65 2.99 26.14
CA ALA A 8 4.22 1.68 25.78
C ALA A 8 3.59 0.51 26.58
N ALA A 9 3.07 0.76 27.76
CA ALA A 9 2.37 -0.24 28.58
C ALA A 9 0.94 -0.51 28.09
N SER A 10 0.32 0.39 27.31
CA SER A 10 -1.00 0.16 26.73
C SER A 10 -0.91 -0.83 25.56
N LYS A 11 -1.92 -1.71 25.38
CA LYS A 11 -1.98 -2.68 24.26
C LYS A 11 -1.80 -1.98 22.91
N ARG A 12 -2.41 -0.80 22.74
CA ARG A 12 -2.30 0.06 21.55
C ARG A 12 -0.88 0.58 21.31
N GLY A 13 -0.22 1.07 22.34
CA GLY A 13 1.17 1.56 22.25
C GLY A 13 2.14 0.45 21.86
N ARG A 14 1.92 -0.76 22.36
CA ARG A 14 2.73 -1.93 22.06
C ARG A 14 2.57 -2.37 20.61
N ASP A 15 1.35 -2.41 20.05
CA ASP A 15 1.11 -2.76 18.68
C ASP A 15 1.69 -1.72 17.71
N THR A 16 1.62 -0.44 18.05
CA THR A 16 2.27 0.65 17.29
C THR A 16 3.79 0.49 17.29
N LEU A 17 4.41 0.27 18.46
CA LEU A 17 5.85 0.07 18.59
C LEU A 17 6.33 -1.19 17.84
N LEU A 18 5.53 -2.25 17.82
CA LEU A 18 5.83 -3.46 17.05
C LEU A 18 5.86 -3.18 15.53
N CYS A 19 4.89 -2.42 14.99
CA CYS A 19 4.88 -2.07 13.57
C CYS A 19 6.12 -1.28 13.17
N PHE A 20 6.46 -0.23 13.91
CA PHE A 20 7.67 0.55 13.64
C PHE A 20 8.94 -0.27 13.86
N GLY A 21 8.98 -1.06 14.93
CA GLY A 21 10.13 -1.92 15.27
C GLY A 21 10.44 -2.94 14.17
N ILE A 22 9.42 -3.62 13.63
CA ILE A 22 9.58 -4.59 12.53
C ILE A 22 10.20 -3.91 11.30
N VAL A 23 9.69 -2.74 10.91
CA VAL A 23 10.19 -2.02 9.73
C VAL A 23 11.63 -1.55 9.92
N ILE A 24 11.96 -0.98 11.09
CA ILE A 24 13.30 -0.48 11.39
C ILE A 24 14.30 -1.64 11.49
N ILE A 25 13.95 -2.74 12.14
CA ILE A 25 14.80 -3.92 12.25
C ILE A 25 15.03 -4.52 10.84
N ALA A 26 13.98 -4.67 10.05
CA ALA A 26 14.10 -5.15 8.67
C ALA A 26 15.02 -4.24 7.84
N TYR A 27 14.91 -2.92 7.98
CA TYR A 27 15.78 -1.96 7.32
C TYR A 27 17.25 -2.15 7.70
N ILE A 28 17.55 -2.26 9.00
CA ILE A 28 18.91 -2.43 9.50
C ILE A 28 19.52 -3.74 8.99
N ILE A 29 18.76 -4.84 9.04
CA ILE A 29 19.22 -6.16 8.57
C ILE A 29 19.53 -6.13 7.07
N VAL A 30 18.61 -5.57 6.26
CA VAL A 30 18.80 -5.50 4.81
C VAL A 30 19.95 -4.56 4.46
N GLN A 31 20.07 -3.40 5.14
CA GLN A 31 21.16 -2.45 4.88
C GLN A 31 22.53 -3.04 5.26
N ALA A 32 22.61 -3.77 6.38
CA ALA A 32 23.84 -4.48 6.76
C ALA A 32 24.21 -5.58 5.74
N ALA A 33 23.22 -6.32 5.24
CA ALA A 33 23.42 -7.32 4.22
C ALA A 33 23.84 -6.73 2.84
N ILE A 34 23.36 -5.53 2.51
CA ILE A 34 23.81 -4.77 1.32
C ILE A 34 25.27 -4.34 1.48
N ALA A 35 25.63 -3.79 2.65
CA ALA A 35 26.98 -3.34 2.95
C ALA A 35 27.99 -4.51 2.99
N GLY A 36 27.56 -5.68 3.49
CA GLY A 36 28.38 -6.90 3.51
C GLY A 36 28.50 -7.63 2.16
N GLY A 37 27.90 -7.07 1.06
CA GLY A 37 27.96 -7.69 -0.27
C GLY A 37 27.17 -8.99 -0.43
N GLY A 38 26.40 -9.42 0.57
CA GLY A 38 25.66 -10.70 0.59
C GLY A 38 24.38 -10.71 -0.24
N ILE A 39 23.97 -9.58 -0.85
CA ILE A 39 22.73 -9.47 -1.61
C ILE A 39 23.03 -9.35 -3.10
N SER A 40 22.42 -10.24 -3.91
CA SER A 40 22.53 -10.19 -5.37
C SER A 40 21.90 -8.92 -5.96
N SER A 41 22.38 -8.46 -7.12
CA SER A 41 21.85 -7.28 -7.82
C SER A 41 20.35 -7.41 -8.13
N GLN A 42 19.85 -8.62 -8.31
CA GLN A 42 18.45 -8.92 -8.56
C GLN A 42 17.58 -8.59 -7.35
N ILE A 43 17.97 -9.04 -6.15
CA ILE A 43 17.27 -8.75 -4.89
C ILE A 43 17.33 -7.25 -4.60
N LYS A 44 18.45 -6.57 -4.87
CA LYS A 44 18.55 -5.11 -4.74
C LYS A 44 17.50 -4.38 -5.58
N GLY A 45 17.24 -4.86 -6.81
CA GLY A 45 16.19 -4.31 -7.68
C GLY A 45 14.76 -4.51 -7.16
N LEU A 46 14.53 -5.51 -6.30
CA LEU A 46 13.21 -5.81 -5.73
C LEU A 46 12.92 -5.05 -4.42
N LEU A 47 13.92 -4.49 -3.76
CA LEU A 47 13.72 -3.82 -2.47
C LEU A 47 12.73 -2.65 -2.55
N VAL A 48 12.81 -1.86 -3.62
CA VAL A 48 11.88 -0.73 -3.83
C VAL A 48 10.45 -1.20 -4.14
N PRO A 49 10.22 -2.12 -5.08
CA PRO A 49 8.92 -2.78 -5.27
C PRO A 49 8.32 -3.38 -4.00
N ILE A 50 9.12 -4.06 -3.16
CA ILE A 50 8.66 -4.58 -1.87
C ILE A 50 8.14 -3.45 -1.00
N CYS A 51 8.88 -2.34 -0.86
CA CYS A 51 8.42 -1.18 -0.09
C CYS A 51 7.11 -0.61 -0.66
N ALA A 52 6.99 -0.48 -1.98
CA ALA A 52 5.77 0.00 -2.62
C ALA A 52 4.58 -0.92 -2.33
N TYR A 53 4.72 -2.23 -2.45
CA TYR A 53 3.66 -3.19 -2.14
C TYR A 53 3.33 -3.25 -0.65
N VAL A 54 4.27 -3.02 0.25
CA VAL A 54 4.01 -2.88 1.69
C VAL A 54 3.14 -1.65 1.95
N VAL A 55 3.44 -0.50 1.34
CA VAL A 55 2.59 0.71 1.44
C VAL A 55 1.20 0.45 0.86
N MET A 56 1.11 -0.22 -0.29
CA MET A 56 -0.16 -0.64 -0.90
C MET A 56 -0.98 -1.54 0.04
N ALA A 57 -0.33 -2.52 0.69
CA ALA A 57 -1.01 -3.41 1.64
C ALA A 57 -1.50 -2.66 2.88
N ILE A 58 -0.71 -1.73 3.44
CA ILE A 58 -1.13 -0.90 4.57
C ILE A 58 -2.31 -0.02 4.19
N SER A 59 -2.26 0.61 3.02
CA SER A 59 -3.32 1.49 2.53
C SER A 59 -4.61 0.72 2.21
N LEU A 60 -4.51 -0.43 1.55
CA LEU A 60 -5.68 -1.29 1.28
C LEU A 60 -6.27 -1.88 2.57
N ASN A 61 -5.44 -2.21 3.56
CA ASN A 61 -5.92 -2.69 4.85
C ASN A 61 -6.75 -1.63 5.60
N LEU A 62 -6.51 -0.33 5.36
CA LEU A 62 -7.38 0.74 5.88
C LEU A 62 -8.80 0.63 5.29
N THR A 63 -8.94 0.32 4.00
CA THR A 63 -10.24 0.19 3.34
C THR A 63 -10.90 -1.16 3.63
N VAL A 64 -10.18 -2.26 3.41
CA VAL A 64 -10.76 -3.60 3.54
C VAL A 64 -10.81 -4.07 4.99
N GLY A 65 -9.76 -3.84 5.76
CA GLY A 65 -9.64 -4.35 7.12
C GLY A 65 -10.30 -3.47 8.17
N ILE A 66 -10.17 -2.15 8.07
CA ILE A 66 -10.63 -1.20 9.09
C ILE A 66 -12.01 -0.64 8.74
N LEU A 67 -12.22 -0.21 7.49
CA LEU A 67 -13.51 0.26 7.01
C LEU A 67 -14.49 -0.90 6.73
N GLY A 68 -13.98 -2.09 6.34
CA GLY A 68 -14.78 -3.27 6.04
C GLY A 68 -15.39 -3.27 4.63
N GLU A 69 -14.90 -2.43 3.73
CA GLU A 69 -15.40 -2.33 2.35
C GLU A 69 -14.39 -2.95 1.38
N LEU A 70 -14.82 -3.98 0.64
CA LEU A 70 -13.96 -4.66 -0.32
C LEU A 70 -13.72 -3.78 -1.54
N SER A 71 -12.45 -3.48 -1.84
CA SER A 71 -12.03 -2.71 -3.00
C SER A 71 -11.05 -3.52 -3.86
N LEU A 72 -11.36 -3.68 -5.15
CA LEU A 72 -10.53 -4.35 -6.15
C LEU A 72 -9.90 -3.38 -7.16
N GLY A 73 -10.14 -2.07 -7.01
CA GLY A 73 -9.61 -1.03 -7.90
C GLY A 73 -8.33 -0.35 -7.41
N HIS A 74 -7.65 -0.91 -6.41
CA HIS A 74 -6.56 -0.22 -5.71
C HIS A 74 -5.34 0.02 -6.61
N ALA A 75 -5.05 -0.88 -7.57
CA ALA A 75 -4.02 -0.69 -8.58
C ALA A 75 -4.31 0.51 -9.52
N GLY A 76 -5.57 0.87 -9.73
CA GLY A 76 -5.94 2.08 -10.47
C GLY A 76 -5.41 3.35 -9.79
N PHE A 77 -5.55 3.49 -8.47
CA PHE A 77 -4.98 4.62 -7.72
C PHE A 77 -3.46 4.62 -7.74
N MET A 78 -2.84 3.43 -7.67
CA MET A 78 -1.40 3.25 -7.86
C MET A 78 -0.96 3.74 -9.24
N SER A 79 -1.74 3.46 -10.31
CA SER A 79 -1.49 3.93 -11.68
C SER A 79 -1.53 5.46 -11.76
N VAL A 80 -2.61 6.10 -11.25
CA VAL A 80 -2.71 7.57 -11.22
C VAL A 80 -1.48 8.17 -10.57
N GLY A 81 -1.09 7.65 -9.40
CA GLY A 81 0.08 8.16 -8.69
C GLY A 81 1.39 7.91 -9.42
N ALA A 82 1.56 6.75 -10.06
CA ALA A 82 2.75 6.42 -10.83
C ALA A 82 2.98 7.42 -11.97
N PHE A 83 1.96 7.66 -12.78
CA PHE A 83 2.05 8.57 -13.92
C PHE A 83 2.11 10.05 -13.50
N ALA A 84 1.32 10.48 -12.51
CA ALA A 84 1.41 11.83 -11.96
C ALA A 84 2.81 12.10 -11.36
N GLY A 85 3.38 11.11 -10.66
CA GLY A 85 4.72 11.21 -10.11
C GLY A 85 5.81 11.33 -11.18
N ILE A 86 5.72 10.55 -12.27
CA ILE A 86 6.64 10.66 -13.42
C ILE A 86 6.57 12.05 -14.03
N VAL A 87 5.36 12.54 -14.32
CA VAL A 87 5.16 13.87 -14.90
C VAL A 87 5.75 14.93 -13.98
N THR A 88 5.43 14.88 -12.69
CA THR A 88 5.95 15.85 -11.70
C THR A 88 7.48 15.82 -11.64
N THR A 89 8.10 14.64 -11.61
CA THR A 89 9.58 14.55 -11.56
C THR A 89 10.24 15.05 -12.83
N THR A 90 9.60 14.89 -13.99
CA THR A 90 10.11 15.38 -15.26
C THR A 90 9.98 16.91 -15.36
N CYS A 91 8.83 17.48 -14.98
CA CYS A 91 8.63 18.92 -14.98
C CYS A 91 9.51 19.68 -13.96
N LEU A 92 9.83 19.04 -12.83
CA LEU A 92 10.67 19.62 -11.77
C LEU A 92 12.17 19.27 -11.93
N ALA A 93 12.57 18.65 -13.05
CA ALA A 93 13.94 18.23 -13.24
C ALA A 93 14.95 19.40 -13.17
N ASP A 94 14.61 20.52 -13.79
CA ASP A 94 15.44 21.72 -13.85
C ASP A 94 15.27 22.61 -12.61
N ALA A 95 14.07 22.63 -12.00
CA ALA A 95 13.77 23.47 -10.84
C ALA A 95 14.35 22.89 -9.52
N ILE A 96 14.40 21.56 -9.38
CA ILE A 96 14.87 20.89 -8.16
C ILE A 96 15.96 19.86 -8.52
N PRO A 97 17.24 20.23 -8.46
CA PRO A 97 18.34 19.31 -8.78
C PRO A 97 18.53 18.21 -7.72
N LEU A 98 18.08 18.43 -6.46
CA LEU A 98 18.17 17.44 -5.39
C LEU A 98 17.19 16.27 -5.63
N ALA A 99 17.70 15.12 -6.03
CA ALA A 99 16.94 13.90 -6.32
C ALA A 99 15.97 13.47 -5.20
N PRO A 100 16.36 13.40 -3.90
CA PRO A 100 15.45 12.96 -2.84
C PRO A 100 14.32 13.96 -2.57
N LEU A 101 14.59 15.27 -2.68
CA LEU A 101 13.57 16.31 -2.49
C LEU A 101 12.56 16.29 -3.64
N ARG A 102 13.04 16.14 -4.88
CA ARG A 102 12.19 16.01 -6.07
C ARG A 102 11.28 14.79 -5.98
N LEU A 103 11.82 13.64 -5.52
CA LEU A 103 11.01 12.44 -5.28
C LEU A 103 9.95 12.66 -4.20
N ALA A 104 10.29 13.33 -3.09
CA ALA A 104 9.34 13.61 -2.01
C ALA A 104 8.19 14.50 -2.49
N VAL A 105 8.49 15.57 -3.24
CA VAL A 105 7.47 16.46 -3.83
C VAL A 105 6.59 15.67 -4.80
N ALA A 106 7.18 14.86 -5.67
CA ALA A 106 6.45 14.03 -6.62
C ALA A 106 5.52 13.03 -5.93
N MET A 107 5.95 12.41 -4.83
CA MET A 107 5.09 11.51 -4.04
C MET A 107 3.89 12.26 -3.43
N VAL A 108 4.09 13.46 -2.90
CA VAL A 108 3.00 14.28 -2.34
C VAL A 108 2.00 14.67 -3.43
N VAL A 109 2.47 15.18 -4.56
CA VAL A 109 1.62 15.55 -5.70
C VAL A 109 0.85 14.33 -6.23
N ALA A 110 1.52 13.20 -6.40
CA ALA A 110 0.90 11.95 -6.82
C ALA A 110 -0.18 11.46 -5.84
N GLY A 111 0.09 11.59 -4.53
CA GLY A 111 -0.88 11.30 -3.48
C GLY A 111 -2.12 12.19 -3.58
N LEU A 112 -1.96 13.49 -3.88
CA LEU A 112 -3.08 14.42 -4.10
C LEU A 112 -3.90 14.04 -5.34
N PHE A 113 -3.27 13.73 -6.47
CA PHE A 113 -3.98 13.29 -7.67
C PHE A 113 -4.75 11.98 -7.42
N ALA A 114 -4.13 11.02 -6.73
CA ALA A 114 -4.79 9.77 -6.36
C ALA A 114 -5.93 10.00 -5.34
N ALA A 115 -5.80 10.96 -4.42
CA ALA A 115 -6.87 11.37 -3.51
C ALA A 115 -8.06 11.96 -4.28
N ILE A 116 -7.82 12.84 -5.26
CA ILE A 116 -8.85 13.40 -6.13
C ILE A 116 -9.56 12.28 -6.90
N ALA A 117 -8.82 11.38 -7.52
CA ALA A 117 -9.38 10.18 -8.17
C ALA A 117 -10.20 9.34 -7.17
N GLY A 118 -9.70 9.20 -5.93
CA GLY A 118 -10.40 8.54 -4.83
C GLY A 118 -11.72 9.20 -4.46
N VAL A 119 -11.82 10.53 -4.49
CA VAL A 119 -13.09 11.25 -4.30
C VAL A 119 -14.04 11.01 -5.47
N ILE A 120 -13.57 11.15 -6.70
CA ILE A 120 -14.37 10.96 -7.93
C ILE A 120 -14.99 9.56 -7.97
N VAL A 121 -14.18 8.56 -7.67
CA VAL A 121 -14.62 7.15 -7.64
C VAL A 121 -15.43 6.85 -6.38
N GLY A 122 -15.01 7.33 -5.22
CA GLY A 122 -15.59 7.01 -3.92
C GLY A 122 -17.02 7.53 -3.75
N VAL A 123 -17.32 8.73 -4.27
CA VAL A 123 -18.67 9.34 -4.13
C VAL A 123 -19.78 8.44 -4.72
N PRO A 124 -19.70 7.96 -5.97
CA PRO A 124 -20.70 7.04 -6.51
C PRO A 124 -20.60 5.62 -5.92
N VAL A 125 -19.39 5.11 -5.73
CA VAL A 125 -19.12 3.71 -5.39
C VAL A 125 -19.52 3.37 -3.96
N LEU A 126 -19.25 4.24 -2.99
CA LEU A 126 -19.55 4.00 -1.57
C LEU A 126 -21.07 4.05 -1.23
N ARG A 127 -21.92 4.38 -2.20
CA ARG A 127 -23.39 4.22 -2.08
C ARG A 127 -23.82 2.77 -2.26
N LEU A 128 -23.01 1.97 -2.94
CA LEU A 128 -23.23 0.55 -3.16
C LEU A 128 -22.89 -0.26 -1.90
N LYS A 129 -23.36 -1.50 -1.84
CA LYS A 129 -23.16 -2.38 -0.68
C LYS A 129 -22.59 -3.74 -1.13
N GLY A 130 -21.78 -4.34 -0.26
CA GLY A 130 -21.26 -5.69 -0.44
C GLY A 130 -20.47 -5.87 -1.72
N ASP A 131 -20.74 -6.95 -2.44
CA ASP A 131 -19.98 -7.37 -3.63
C ASP A 131 -20.07 -6.40 -4.80
N TYR A 132 -21.17 -5.64 -4.92
CA TYR A 132 -21.34 -4.62 -5.95
C TYR A 132 -20.28 -3.51 -5.84
N LEU A 133 -19.88 -3.16 -4.63
CA LEU A 133 -18.83 -2.19 -4.41
C LEU A 133 -17.49 -2.69 -4.95
N ALA A 134 -17.16 -3.96 -4.73
CA ALA A 134 -15.95 -4.59 -5.25
C ALA A 134 -15.92 -4.60 -6.78
N ILE A 135 -17.05 -4.98 -7.42
CA ILE A 135 -17.15 -5.03 -8.88
C ILE A 135 -16.98 -3.63 -9.49
N VAL A 136 -17.61 -2.63 -8.90
CA VAL A 136 -17.57 -1.26 -9.44
C VAL A 136 -16.20 -0.61 -9.20
N THR A 137 -15.55 -0.86 -8.04
CA THR A 137 -14.16 -0.39 -7.83
C THR A 137 -13.19 -1.02 -8.82
N LEU A 138 -13.38 -2.30 -9.17
CA LEU A 138 -12.62 -2.97 -10.21
C LEU A 138 -12.83 -2.29 -11.58
N ALA A 139 -14.08 -2.06 -11.97
CA ALA A 139 -14.40 -1.40 -13.23
C ALA A 139 -13.75 -0.01 -13.32
N PHE A 140 -13.80 0.78 -12.24
CA PHE A 140 -13.11 2.08 -12.20
C PHE A 140 -11.60 1.94 -12.28
N GLY A 141 -11.00 0.92 -11.64
CA GLY A 141 -9.57 0.64 -11.78
C GLY A 141 -9.16 0.38 -13.22
N GLU A 142 -9.95 -0.43 -13.95
CA GLU A 142 -9.74 -0.71 -15.37
C GLU A 142 -9.99 0.53 -16.26
N ILE A 143 -11.00 1.35 -15.94
CA ILE A 143 -11.25 2.62 -16.64
C ILE A 143 -10.04 3.55 -16.49
N ILE A 144 -9.53 3.75 -15.26
CA ILE A 144 -8.35 4.58 -15.00
C ILE A 144 -7.14 4.06 -15.79
N LYS A 145 -6.87 2.75 -15.74
CA LYS A 145 -5.79 2.13 -16.51
C LYS A 145 -5.92 2.40 -18.00
N ASN A 146 -7.12 2.26 -18.56
CA ASN A 146 -7.37 2.48 -19.98
C ASN A 146 -7.26 3.96 -20.36
N ILE A 147 -7.71 4.89 -19.51
CA ILE A 147 -7.49 6.33 -19.73
C ILE A 147 -5.99 6.64 -19.82
N VAL A 148 -5.20 6.13 -18.87
CA VAL A 148 -3.74 6.31 -18.87
C VAL A 148 -3.10 5.66 -20.11
N ASN A 149 -3.63 4.52 -20.57
CA ASN A 149 -3.12 3.79 -21.72
C ASN A 149 -3.35 4.51 -23.07
N VAL A 150 -4.33 5.41 -23.15
CA VAL A 150 -4.60 6.21 -24.37
C VAL A 150 -4.13 7.65 -24.24
N MET A 151 -3.53 8.02 -23.11
CA MET A 151 -3.09 9.38 -22.83
C MET A 151 -1.71 9.64 -23.47
N TYR A 152 -1.61 10.76 -24.18
CA TYR A 152 -0.36 11.30 -24.70
C TYR A 152 -0.04 12.61 -23.97
N LEU A 153 1.16 12.75 -23.47
CA LEU A 153 1.62 13.93 -22.75
C LEU A 153 3.05 14.24 -23.14
N GLY A 154 3.25 15.43 -23.68
CA GLY A 154 4.54 15.99 -24.06
C GLY A 154 4.84 17.26 -23.26
N LEU A 155 6.12 17.53 -23.08
CA LEU A 155 6.64 18.77 -22.51
C LEU A 155 7.55 19.43 -23.52
N ASP A 156 7.31 20.70 -23.82
CA ASP A 156 8.20 21.57 -24.61
C ASP A 156 8.39 22.93 -23.90
N ASP A 157 9.11 23.84 -24.52
CA ASP A 157 9.37 25.18 -23.99
C ASP A 157 8.10 26.03 -23.83
N ALA A 158 7.00 25.68 -24.52
CA ALA A 158 5.70 26.34 -24.42
C ALA A 158 4.85 25.75 -23.25
N GLY A 159 5.20 24.60 -22.70
CA GLY A 159 4.52 23.97 -21.55
C GLY A 159 4.13 22.51 -21.77
N LEU A 160 3.11 22.06 -21.02
CA LEU A 160 2.58 20.70 -21.07
C LEU A 160 1.50 20.59 -22.17
N HIS A 161 1.73 19.72 -23.13
CA HIS A 161 0.76 19.36 -24.18
C HIS A 161 0.09 18.03 -23.83
N PHE A 162 -1.25 18.02 -23.85
CA PHE A 162 -2.07 16.87 -23.49
C PHE A 162 -3.01 16.49 -24.63
N SER A 163 -3.08 15.18 -24.99
CA SER A 163 -4.08 14.64 -25.90
C SER A 163 -4.51 13.23 -25.48
N LEU A 164 -5.78 12.92 -25.75
CA LEU A 164 -6.36 11.58 -25.56
C LEU A 164 -6.54 10.80 -26.88
N VAL A 165 -6.33 11.45 -28.04
CA VAL A 165 -6.74 10.87 -29.33
C VAL A 165 -5.61 10.82 -30.36
N ASN A 166 -4.69 11.78 -30.36
CA ASN A 166 -3.70 11.93 -31.41
C ASN A 166 -2.26 11.77 -30.92
N GLN A 167 -1.55 10.87 -31.60
CA GLN A 167 -0.10 10.66 -31.48
C GLN A 167 0.71 11.81 -32.11
N ASN A 168 0.08 12.60 -32.99
CA ASN A 168 0.74 13.67 -33.75
C ASN A 168 0.75 15.00 -32.94
N PHE A 169 1.52 15.01 -31.84
CA PHE A 169 1.95 16.26 -31.28
C PHE A 169 3.08 16.85 -32.13
N GLN A 170 2.88 18.02 -32.69
CA GLN A 170 3.99 18.86 -33.09
C GLN A 170 4.59 19.47 -31.83
N LEU A 171 5.50 18.76 -31.18
CA LEU A 171 6.34 19.31 -30.15
C LEU A 171 7.35 20.24 -30.81
N GLY A 172 7.52 21.46 -30.28
CA GLY A 172 8.53 22.39 -30.69
C GLY A 172 9.95 21.82 -30.59
N ASP A 173 10.94 22.53 -31.15
CA ASP A 173 12.34 22.14 -31.10
C ASP A 173 12.76 21.91 -29.63
N GLY A 174 13.20 20.68 -29.30
CA GLY A 174 13.56 20.29 -27.96
C GLY A 174 12.46 19.61 -27.12
N GLY A 175 11.24 19.51 -27.63
CA GLY A 175 10.11 18.87 -26.94
C GLY A 175 10.34 17.40 -26.65
N LYS A 176 9.98 16.96 -25.44
CA LYS A 176 10.13 15.59 -24.95
C LYS A 176 8.76 14.95 -24.69
N MET A 177 8.53 13.80 -25.32
CA MET A 177 7.36 12.98 -25.03
C MET A 177 7.54 12.32 -23.66
N ILE A 178 6.63 12.59 -22.68
CA ILE A 178 6.66 11.99 -21.36
C ILE A 178 5.85 10.71 -21.36
N ILE A 179 4.58 10.77 -21.75
CA ILE A 179 3.68 9.62 -21.84
C ILE A 179 3.32 9.38 -23.29
N ASN A 180 3.53 8.14 -23.76
CA ASN A 180 3.29 7.76 -25.14
C ASN A 180 2.24 6.65 -25.23
N GLY A 181 1.03 6.95 -24.77
CA GLY A 181 -0.11 6.04 -24.86
C GLY A 181 0.21 4.60 -24.40
N PRO A 182 -0.05 3.58 -25.23
CA PRO A 182 0.16 2.17 -24.88
C PRO A 182 1.62 1.79 -24.60
N ILE A 183 2.58 2.52 -25.14
CA ILE A 183 4.02 2.31 -24.89
C ILE A 183 4.36 2.74 -23.46
N GLY A 184 3.54 3.60 -22.87
CA GLY A 184 3.74 4.16 -21.54
C GLY A 184 4.83 5.22 -21.52
N VAL A 185 5.63 5.21 -20.48
CA VAL A 185 6.77 6.12 -20.30
C VAL A 185 8.06 5.36 -20.43
N SER A 186 8.99 5.88 -21.25
CA SER A 186 10.35 5.36 -21.41
C SER A 186 11.38 6.40 -21.01
N GLY A 187 12.54 5.95 -20.53
CA GLY A 187 13.63 6.85 -20.13
C GLY A 187 13.38 7.53 -18.77
N VAL A 188 12.59 6.91 -17.88
CA VAL A 188 12.38 7.40 -16.52
C VAL A 188 13.70 7.38 -15.75
N THR A 189 14.06 8.52 -15.13
CA THR A 189 15.22 8.61 -14.24
C THR A 189 14.93 7.83 -12.94
N LYS A 190 15.81 6.88 -12.60
CA LYS A 190 15.66 6.11 -11.36
C LYS A 190 16.01 6.97 -10.16
N LEU A 191 14.99 7.46 -9.45
CA LEU A 191 15.14 8.28 -8.25
C LEU A 191 14.84 7.51 -6.97
N SER A 192 14.09 6.41 -7.07
CA SER A 192 13.70 5.61 -5.91
C SER A 192 14.88 4.83 -5.36
N THR A 193 15.06 4.93 -4.05
CA THR A 193 16.04 4.18 -3.28
C THR A 193 15.33 3.34 -2.22
N PHE A 194 15.99 2.29 -1.71
CA PHE A 194 15.43 1.49 -0.61
C PHE A 194 15.12 2.36 0.60
N THR A 195 16.01 3.31 0.92
CA THR A 195 15.82 4.26 2.04
C THR A 195 14.56 5.11 1.84
N SER A 196 14.32 5.65 0.63
CA SER A 196 13.10 6.42 0.35
C SER A 196 11.83 5.56 0.49
N GLY A 197 11.91 4.28 0.12
CA GLY A 197 10.82 3.32 0.31
C GLY A 197 10.51 3.09 1.79
N VAL A 198 11.52 2.87 2.62
CA VAL A 198 11.34 2.67 4.06
C VAL A 198 10.81 3.93 4.74
N VAL A 199 11.29 5.11 4.35
CA VAL A 199 10.74 6.39 4.84
C VAL A 199 9.26 6.51 4.50
N LEU A 200 8.85 6.16 3.28
CA LEU A 200 7.44 6.17 2.88
C LEU A 200 6.61 5.18 3.71
N ILE A 201 7.12 3.97 4.00
CA ILE A 201 6.44 3.01 4.88
C ILE A 201 6.25 3.61 6.28
N LEU A 202 7.29 4.23 6.87
CA LEU A 202 7.20 4.84 8.20
C LEU A 202 6.21 6.01 8.24
N VAL A 203 6.21 6.85 7.21
CA VAL A 203 5.22 7.94 7.05
C VAL A 203 3.82 7.37 6.95
N THR A 204 3.60 6.37 6.09
CA THR A 204 2.29 5.72 5.93
C THR A 204 1.81 5.10 7.23
N LEU A 205 2.68 4.38 7.94
CA LEU A 205 2.37 3.81 9.26
C LEU A 205 1.98 4.89 10.27
N PHE A 206 2.73 5.98 10.32
CA PHE A 206 2.45 7.10 11.22
C PHE A 206 1.05 7.67 10.98
N PHE A 207 0.71 7.95 9.72
CA PHE A 207 -0.60 8.52 9.38
C PHE A 207 -1.73 7.50 9.59
N VAL A 208 -1.58 6.26 9.13
CA VAL A 208 -2.62 5.23 9.22
C VAL A 208 -2.88 4.85 10.69
N LEU A 209 -1.85 4.64 11.51
CA LEU A 209 -2.02 4.32 12.93
C LEU A 209 -2.64 5.48 13.71
N ASN A 210 -2.24 6.73 13.43
CA ASN A 210 -2.87 7.90 14.02
C ASN A 210 -4.34 8.06 13.57
N PHE A 211 -4.62 7.83 12.28
CA PHE A 211 -5.97 7.84 11.76
C PHE A 211 -6.86 6.82 12.46
N VAL A 212 -6.42 5.56 12.54
CA VAL A 212 -7.17 4.47 13.19
C VAL A 212 -7.43 4.75 14.67
N ASN A 213 -6.46 5.33 15.37
CA ASN A 213 -6.58 5.66 16.80
C ASN A 213 -7.31 6.98 17.08
N SER A 214 -7.61 7.77 16.05
CA SER A 214 -8.31 9.06 16.16
C SER A 214 -9.82 8.90 16.45
N ARG A 215 -10.50 10.02 16.66
CA ARG A 215 -11.98 10.05 16.73
C ARG A 215 -12.61 9.58 15.43
N THR A 216 -12.04 9.99 14.30
CA THR A 216 -12.44 9.61 12.94
C THR A 216 -12.31 8.10 12.73
N GLY A 217 -11.19 7.49 13.11
CA GLY A 217 -10.98 6.04 12.99
C GLY A 217 -11.99 5.22 13.80
N ARG A 218 -12.32 5.69 15.01
CA ARG A 218 -13.39 5.04 15.81
C ARG A 218 -14.76 5.15 15.16
N ALA A 219 -15.10 6.28 14.53
CA ALA A 219 -16.32 6.43 13.78
C ALA A 219 -16.36 5.48 12.56
N VAL A 220 -15.24 5.34 11.83
CA VAL A 220 -15.11 4.39 10.74
C VAL A 220 -15.35 2.95 11.20
N MET A 221 -14.76 2.54 12.32
CA MET A 221 -14.98 1.20 12.90
C MET A 221 -16.42 1.00 13.35
N ALA A 222 -17.07 2.00 13.96
CA ALA A 222 -18.48 1.93 14.33
C ALA A 222 -19.39 1.74 13.09
N VAL A 223 -19.08 2.43 11.99
CA VAL A 223 -19.79 2.28 10.70
C VAL A 223 -19.60 0.88 10.12
N ARG A 224 -18.39 0.31 10.24
CA ARG A 224 -18.11 -1.07 9.82
C ARG A 224 -18.92 -2.08 10.62
N ASP A 225 -18.93 -1.93 11.95
CA ASP A 225 -19.54 -2.91 12.85
C ASP A 225 -21.08 -2.89 12.73
N ASN A 226 -21.71 -1.72 12.68
CA ASN A 226 -23.15 -1.60 12.41
C ASN A 226 -23.51 -0.22 11.84
N LYS A 227 -23.74 -0.17 10.51
CA LYS A 227 -24.09 1.05 9.79
C LYS A 227 -25.36 1.72 10.33
N ILE A 228 -26.41 0.92 10.61
CA ILE A 228 -27.72 1.44 11.04
C ILE A 228 -27.61 2.07 12.43
N ALA A 229 -26.92 1.40 13.35
CA ALA A 229 -26.69 1.93 14.70
C ALA A 229 -25.83 3.20 14.67
N ALA A 230 -24.81 3.27 13.79
CA ALA A 230 -23.97 4.46 13.64
C ALA A 230 -24.80 5.65 13.09
N ASP A 231 -25.65 5.44 12.09
CA ASP A 231 -26.55 6.47 11.55
C ASP A 231 -27.54 6.95 12.63
N SER A 232 -28.07 6.06 13.49
CA SER A 232 -29.03 6.40 14.54
C SER A 232 -28.46 7.35 15.62
N ILE A 233 -27.14 7.32 15.86
CA ILE A 233 -26.45 8.21 16.79
C ILE A 233 -25.84 9.44 16.13
N GLY A 234 -26.22 9.71 14.84
CA GLY A 234 -25.83 10.92 14.10
C GLY A 234 -24.46 10.87 13.42
N ILE A 235 -23.85 9.67 13.29
CA ILE A 235 -22.59 9.51 12.53
C ILE A 235 -22.93 9.44 11.04
N SER A 236 -22.44 10.42 10.25
CA SER A 236 -22.61 10.45 8.80
C SER A 236 -21.78 9.35 8.12
N THR A 237 -22.36 8.16 7.92
CA THR A 237 -21.64 6.96 7.44
C THR A 237 -20.94 7.18 6.11
N SER A 238 -21.58 7.87 5.16
CA SER A 238 -20.99 8.14 3.83
C SER A 238 -19.73 9.02 3.90
N HIS A 239 -19.72 10.03 4.78
CA HIS A 239 -18.56 10.91 4.96
C HIS A 239 -17.34 10.16 5.50
N TYR A 240 -17.53 9.36 6.56
CA TYR A 240 -16.42 8.61 7.17
C TYR A 240 -15.89 7.51 6.26
N LYS A 241 -16.76 6.86 5.48
CA LYS A 241 -16.36 5.89 4.45
C LYS A 241 -15.51 6.56 3.37
N LEU A 242 -15.98 7.68 2.83
CA LEU A 242 -15.27 8.43 1.79
C LEU A 242 -13.88 8.89 2.29
N LEU A 243 -13.81 9.40 3.51
CA LEU A 243 -12.56 9.87 4.08
C LEU A 243 -11.52 8.75 4.21
N ALA A 244 -11.90 7.58 4.74
CA ALA A 244 -11.01 6.43 4.83
C ALA A 244 -10.57 5.94 3.44
N PHE A 245 -11.47 5.92 2.46
CA PHE A 245 -11.20 5.51 1.09
C PHE A 245 -10.22 6.47 0.38
N VAL A 246 -10.42 7.78 0.53
CA VAL A 246 -9.56 8.83 -0.07
C VAL A 246 -8.16 8.80 0.53
N VAL A 247 -8.03 8.64 1.86
CA VAL A 247 -6.73 8.49 2.52
C VAL A 247 -5.99 7.25 2.01
N SER A 248 -6.72 6.14 1.85
CA SER A 248 -6.17 4.91 1.29
C SER A 248 -5.69 5.10 -0.16
N ALA A 249 -6.49 5.75 -1.01
CA ALA A 249 -6.14 6.07 -2.39
C ALA A 249 -4.89 6.98 -2.47
N ALA A 250 -4.78 7.98 -1.58
CA ALA A 250 -3.61 8.86 -1.52
C ALA A 250 -2.31 8.10 -1.29
N PHE A 251 -2.27 7.19 -0.31
CA PHE A 251 -1.08 6.36 -0.06
C PHE A 251 -0.81 5.37 -1.18
N ALA A 252 -1.85 4.83 -1.83
CA ALA A 252 -1.67 4.01 -3.02
C ALA A 252 -0.99 4.79 -4.16
N GLY A 253 -1.37 6.06 -4.36
CA GLY A 253 -0.71 6.95 -5.33
C GLY A 253 0.75 7.22 -5.00
N MET A 254 1.07 7.49 -3.73
CA MET A 254 2.48 7.66 -3.29
C MET A 254 3.30 6.39 -3.55
N ALA A 255 2.74 5.21 -3.26
CA ALA A 255 3.37 3.93 -3.55
C ALA A 255 3.58 3.73 -5.06
N GLY A 256 2.64 4.19 -5.89
CA GLY A 256 2.76 4.18 -7.34
C GLY A 256 3.95 4.97 -7.85
N THR A 257 4.16 6.18 -7.34
CA THR A 257 5.35 7.00 -7.67
C THR A 257 6.64 6.29 -7.28
N LEU A 258 6.71 5.76 -6.05
CA LEU A 258 7.88 5.04 -5.58
C LEU A 258 8.19 3.84 -6.48
N TYR A 259 7.16 3.08 -6.86
CA TYR A 259 7.29 1.93 -7.77
C TYR A 259 7.77 2.36 -9.16
N ALA A 260 7.14 3.38 -9.75
CA ALA A 260 7.44 3.84 -11.09
C ALA A 260 8.87 4.36 -11.23
N MET A 261 9.36 5.12 -10.26
CA MET A 261 10.72 5.68 -10.26
C MET A 261 11.83 4.63 -10.07
N ASN A 262 11.49 3.36 -9.86
CA ASN A 262 12.47 2.25 -9.80
C ASN A 262 12.76 1.64 -11.17
N PHE A 263 11.86 1.84 -12.14
CA PHE A 263 11.98 1.25 -13.48
C PHE A 263 12.29 2.31 -14.54
N SER A 264 13.04 1.93 -15.56
CA SER A 264 13.33 2.80 -16.70
C SER A 264 12.14 2.94 -17.66
N THR A 265 11.23 1.97 -17.64
CA THR A 265 10.03 1.95 -18.47
C THR A 265 8.83 1.52 -17.62
N VAL A 266 7.74 2.26 -17.72
CA VAL A 266 6.51 1.99 -16.99
C VAL A 266 5.34 2.04 -17.96
N THR A 267 4.56 0.96 -18.00
CA THR A 267 3.35 0.84 -18.83
C THR A 267 2.11 0.77 -17.94
N ALA A 268 0.99 1.30 -18.42
CA ALA A 268 -0.30 1.21 -17.71
C ALA A 268 -0.75 -0.25 -17.48
N ALA A 269 -0.36 -1.15 -18.37
CA ALA A 269 -0.70 -2.58 -18.29
C ALA A 269 -0.19 -3.27 -17.00
N LYS A 270 0.82 -2.73 -16.34
CA LYS A 270 1.31 -3.26 -15.04
C LYS A 270 0.35 -3.01 -13.87
N PHE A 271 -0.57 -2.07 -14.00
CA PHE A 271 -1.53 -1.70 -12.95
C PHE A 271 -2.90 -2.29 -13.23
N ASP A 272 -2.91 -3.59 -13.51
CA ASP A 272 -4.09 -4.36 -13.87
C ASP A 272 -4.85 -4.93 -12.66
N PHE A 273 -5.93 -5.64 -12.97
CA PHE A 273 -6.71 -6.38 -11.99
C PHE A 273 -5.89 -7.39 -11.18
N ASN A 274 -4.92 -8.08 -11.82
CA ASN A 274 -4.08 -9.06 -11.12
C ASN A 274 -3.26 -8.40 -10.02
N THR A 275 -2.75 -7.19 -10.26
CA THR A 275 -2.03 -6.40 -9.26
C THR A 275 -2.94 -6.01 -8.10
N SER A 276 -4.20 -5.63 -8.35
CA SER A 276 -5.17 -5.35 -7.28
C SER A 276 -5.47 -6.59 -6.43
N ILE A 277 -5.68 -7.75 -7.07
CA ILE A 277 -5.88 -9.02 -6.35
C ILE A 277 -4.64 -9.39 -5.54
N LEU A 278 -3.45 -9.24 -6.09
CA LEU A 278 -2.20 -9.56 -5.40
C LEU A 278 -2.09 -8.77 -4.08
N VAL A 279 -2.36 -7.46 -4.12
CA VAL A 279 -2.35 -6.62 -2.92
C VAL A 279 -3.44 -7.03 -1.93
N LEU A 280 -4.64 -7.39 -2.43
CA LEU A 280 -5.71 -7.91 -1.57
C LEU A 280 -5.29 -9.21 -0.87
N VAL A 281 -4.63 -10.12 -1.59
CA VAL A 281 -4.08 -11.36 -1.02
C VAL A 281 -3.09 -11.05 0.11
N PHE A 282 -2.24 -10.05 -0.04
CA PHE A 282 -1.32 -9.63 1.04
C PHE A 282 -2.08 -9.21 2.29
N VAL A 283 -3.17 -8.46 2.13
CA VAL A 283 -3.99 -7.99 3.26
C VAL A 283 -4.76 -9.13 3.91
N VAL A 284 -5.37 -10.02 3.12
CA VAL A 284 -6.15 -11.16 3.63
C VAL A 284 -5.25 -12.15 4.37
N LEU A 285 -4.09 -12.49 3.80
CA LEU A 285 -3.13 -13.40 4.42
C LEU A 285 -2.46 -12.77 5.65
N GLY A 286 -2.22 -11.46 5.62
CA GLY A 286 -1.72 -10.71 6.78
C GLY A 286 -2.73 -10.58 7.92
N GLY A 287 -4.02 -10.79 7.59
CA GLY A 287 -5.17 -10.65 8.49
C GLY A 287 -5.85 -9.28 8.35
N LEU A 288 -7.14 -9.31 8.06
CA LEU A 288 -7.95 -8.10 7.91
C LEU A 288 -7.92 -7.25 9.19
N GLY A 289 -7.61 -5.98 9.07
CA GLY A 289 -7.45 -5.05 10.20
C GLY A 289 -6.12 -5.17 10.95
N ASN A 290 -5.27 -6.13 10.59
CA ASN A 290 -3.96 -6.33 11.21
C ASN A 290 -2.84 -5.74 10.34
N ILE A 291 -2.38 -4.53 10.68
CA ILE A 291 -1.41 -3.79 9.87
C ILE A 291 -0.04 -4.48 9.84
N TRP A 292 0.46 -4.97 10.99
CA TRP A 292 1.77 -5.64 11.04
C TRP A 292 1.79 -6.95 10.25
N GLY A 293 0.67 -7.70 10.28
CA GLY A 293 0.52 -8.91 9.49
C GLY A 293 0.56 -8.62 7.98
N SER A 294 -0.10 -7.54 7.53
CA SER A 294 -0.08 -7.12 6.12
C SER A 294 1.31 -6.68 5.65
N ILE A 295 2.11 -6.03 6.50
CA ILE A 295 3.50 -5.67 6.21
C ILE A 295 4.33 -6.93 5.94
N ILE A 296 4.26 -7.90 6.85
CA ILE A 296 5.02 -9.15 6.74
C ILE A 296 4.56 -9.95 5.52
N ALA A 297 3.24 -10.08 5.32
CA ALA A 297 2.69 -10.80 4.18
C ALA A 297 3.11 -10.17 2.85
N ALA A 298 3.00 -8.84 2.72
CA ALA A 298 3.40 -8.13 1.51
C ALA A 298 4.90 -8.31 1.21
N ALA A 299 5.76 -8.15 2.21
CA ALA A 299 7.20 -8.32 2.04
C ALA A 299 7.56 -9.77 1.66
N LEU A 300 7.01 -10.75 2.36
CA LEU A 300 7.31 -12.16 2.15
C LEU A 300 6.79 -12.65 0.80
N LEU A 301 5.53 -12.33 0.47
CA LEU A 301 4.91 -12.80 -0.77
C LEU A 301 5.48 -12.11 -2.02
N THR A 302 5.96 -10.88 -1.90
CA THR A 302 6.67 -10.22 -3.01
C THR A 302 8.06 -10.80 -3.23
N LEU A 303 8.74 -11.22 -2.16
CA LEU A 303 10.07 -11.82 -2.24
C LEU A 303 10.03 -13.29 -2.69
N LEU A 304 8.96 -14.01 -2.36
CA LEU A 304 8.82 -15.45 -2.56
C LEU A 304 9.02 -15.92 -4.02
N PRO A 305 8.41 -15.28 -5.03
CA PRO A 305 8.63 -15.68 -6.43
C PRO A 305 10.08 -15.57 -6.88
N GLU A 306 10.86 -14.65 -6.30
CA GLU A 306 12.28 -14.51 -6.61
C GLU A 306 13.14 -15.57 -5.92
N LEU A 307 12.81 -15.91 -4.68
CA LEU A 307 13.46 -17.02 -3.98
C LEU A 307 13.24 -18.36 -4.69
N LEU A 308 12.05 -18.54 -5.29
CA LEU A 308 11.70 -19.73 -6.07
C LEU A 308 12.23 -19.71 -7.51
N ARG A 309 12.99 -18.69 -7.90
CA ARG A 309 13.50 -18.55 -9.28
C ARG A 309 14.39 -19.72 -9.70
N GLY A 310 15.11 -20.34 -8.77
CA GLY A 310 15.91 -21.52 -9.03
C GLY A 310 15.11 -22.77 -9.47
N LEU A 311 13.79 -22.77 -9.22
CA LEU A 311 12.87 -23.86 -9.61
C LEU A 311 12.20 -23.64 -10.97
N SER A 312 12.65 -22.61 -11.72
CA SER A 312 12.25 -22.29 -13.10
C SER A 312 10.76 -22.53 -13.44
N ASN A 313 10.42 -23.62 -14.09
CA ASN A 313 9.07 -23.92 -14.59
C ASN A 313 8.01 -24.17 -13.51
N TYR A 314 8.42 -24.64 -12.35
CA TYR A 314 7.51 -24.95 -11.22
C TYR A 314 7.26 -23.77 -10.30
N ARG A 315 7.94 -22.64 -10.48
CA ARG A 315 7.87 -21.46 -9.61
C ARG A 315 6.44 -21.00 -9.34
N MET A 316 5.63 -20.83 -10.40
CA MET A 316 4.24 -20.34 -10.27
C MET A 316 3.33 -21.38 -9.61
N LEU A 317 3.55 -22.67 -9.89
CA LEU A 317 2.79 -23.76 -9.26
C LEU A 317 3.09 -23.85 -7.76
N ILE A 318 4.36 -23.81 -7.38
CA ILE A 318 4.76 -23.85 -5.97
C ILE A 318 4.25 -22.60 -5.24
N TYR A 319 4.32 -21.42 -5.87
CA TYR A 319 3.77 -20.18 -5.32
C TYR A 319 2.25 -20.30 -5.06
N ALA A 320 1.49 -20.83 -6.02
CA ALA A 320 0.05 -21.03 -5.87
C ALA A 320 -0.28 -22.03 -4.76
N ILE A 321 0.42 -23.16 -4.67
CA ILE A 321 0.24 -24.15 -3.61
C ILE A 321 0.55 -23.53 -2.23
N LEU A 322 1.60 -22.73 -2.14
CA LEU A 322 2.04 -22.09 -0.90
C LEU A 322 1.04 -21.04 -0.44
N LEU A 323 0.43 -20.28 -1.37
CA LEU A 323 -0.65 -19.34 -1.07
C LEU A 323 -1.89 -20.07 -0.52
N ILE A 324 -2.31 -21.18 -1.16
CA ILE A 324 -3.46 -21.98 -0.72
C ILE A 324 -3.17 -22.57 0.67
N ALA A 325 -2.00 -23.15 0.87
CA ALA A 325 -1.59 -23.71 2.16
C ALA A 325 -1.58 -22.65 3.27
N MET A 326 -1.06 -21.45 2.99
CA MET A 326 -1.05 -20.32 3.93
C MET A 326 -2.45 -19.82 4.25
N MET A 327 -3.35 -19.76 3.26
CA MET A 327 -4.75 -19.38 3.44
C MET A 327 -5.50 -20.40 4.31
N LEU A 328 -5.34 -21.69 4.03
CA LEU A 328 -5.93 -22.77 4.83
C LEU A 328 -5.39 -22.74 6.26
N PHE A 329 -4.07 -22.55 6.45
CA PHE A 329 -3.47 -22.45 7.77
C PHE A 329 -3.97 -21.24 8.57
N ASN A 330 -4.12 -20.09 7.90
CA ASN A 330 -4.59 -18.87 8.55
C ASN A 330 -6.07 -18.96 8.99
N ASN A 331 -6.89 -19.72 8.24
CA ASN A 331 -8.31 -19.93 8.54
C ASN A 331 -8.60 -21.26 9.28
N SER A 332 -7.56 -22.03 9.61
CA SER A 332 -7.69 -23.33 10.26
C SER A 332 -8.06 -23.19 11.73
N SER A 333 -8.95 -24.08 12.20
CA SER A 333 -9.24 -24.32 13.63
C SER A 333 -7.98 -24.59 14.46
N PHE A 334 -6.91 -25.05 13.83
CA PHE A 334 -5.60 -25.26 14.46
C PHE A 334 -5.01 -23.99 15.05
N LYS A 335 -5.19 -22.84 14.37
CA LYS A 335 -4.74 -21.52 14.87
C LYS A 335 -5.56 -21.10 16.09
N VAL A 336 -6.86 -21.35 16.08
CA VAL A 336 -7.76 -21.07 17.21
C VAL A 336 -7.34 -21.94 18.40
N HIS A 337 -7.14 -23.23 18.19
CA HIS A 337 -6.71 -24.16 19.24
C HIS A 337 -5.31 -23.84 19.83
N LEU A 338 -4.38 -23.38 18.99
CA LEU A 338 -3.07 -22.89 19.44
C LEU A 338 -3.16 -21.61 20.29
N LEU A 339 -4.06 -20.71 19.91
CA LEU A 339 -4.31 -19.46 20.67
C LEU A 339 -5.00 -19.76 22.01
N GLU A 340 -5.97 -20.66 22.03
CA GLU A 340 -6.63 -21.13 23.25
C GLU A 340 -5.63 -21.80 24.20
N LYS A 341 -4.77 -22.68 23.67
CA LYS A 341 -3.74 -23.34 24.46
C LYS A 341 -2.70 -22.36 25.03
N ARG A 342 -2.38 -21.28 24.26
CA ARG A 342 -1.53 -20.20 24.76
C ARG A 342 -2.24 -19.35 25.84
N ALA A 343 -3.52 -19.05 25.65
CA ALA A 343 -4.34 -18.34 26.63
C ALA A 343 -4.48 -19.11 27.93
N MET A 344 -4.78 -20.40 27.86
CA MET A 344 -4.84 -21.30 29.05
C MET A 344 -3.49 -21.35 29.80
N ARG A 345 -2.36 -21.48 29.09
CA ARG A 345 -1.03 -21.43 29.71
C ARG A 345 -0.70 -20.09 30.36
N GLN A 346 -1.25 -18.99 29.85
CA GLN A 346 -1.07 -17.67 30.46
C GLN A 346 -1.93 -17.52 31.71
N MET A 347 -3.16 -18.04 31.70
CA MET A 347 -4.03 -18.08 32.88
C MET A 347 -3.43 -18.94 34.01
N GLU A 348 -2.94 -20.15 33.68
CA GLU A 348 -2.25 -21.01 34.63
C GLU A 348 -0.98 -20.38 35.27
N LYS A 349 -0.23 -19.61 34.45
CA LYS A 349 0.93 -18.86 34.95
C LYS A 349 0.52 -17.67 35.85
N ALA A 350 -0.58 -17.01 35.52
CA ALA A 350 -1.11 -15.91 36.34
C ALA A 350 -1.67 -16.42 37.68
N GLU A 351 -2.35 -17.58 37.66
CA GLU A 351 -2.89 -18.24 38.86
C GLU A 351 -1.77 -18.73 39.80
N LYS A 352 -0.71 -19.35 39.23
CA LYS A 352 0.49 -19.74 39.98
C LYS A 352 1.29 -18.56 40.54
N ALA A 353 1.22 -17.39 39.90
CA ALA A 353 1.85 -16.16 40.39
C ALA A 353 1.00 -15.44 41.45
N GLY A 354 -0.35 -15.54 41.36
CA GLY A 354 -1.28 -15.04 42.35
C GLY A 354 -1.26 -15.84 43.68
N GLY A 355 -1.28 -17.18 43.59
CA GLY A 355 -1.23 -18.07 44.74
C GLY A 355 0.09 -18.03 45.53
N LYS A 356 1.19 -17.51 44.93
CA LYS A 356 2.44 -17.24 45.64
C LYS A 356 2.44 -15.92 46.46
N LYS A 357 1.45 -15.05 46.24
CA LYS A 357 1.31 -13.79 46.96
C LYS A 357 0.36 -13.88 48.16
N GLU A 358 -0.50 -14.89 48.21
CA GLU A 358 -1.39 -15.14 49.34
C GLU A 358 -0.83 -16.09 50.41
N GLY A 359 0.34 -16.69 50.15
CA GLY A 359 1.03 -17.62 51.06
C GLY A 359 2.34 -17.09 51.67
N ALA A 360 2.61 -15.78 51.56
CA ALA A 360 3.73 -15.07 52.21
C ALA A 360 3.20 -13.86 52.99
#